data_50216b35c6d9e06841243755642c2aaf
#
_entry.id   50216b35c6d9e06841243755642c2aaf
#
_cell.length_a   1.000
_cell.length_b   1.000
_cell.length_c   1.000
_cell.angle_alpha   90.00
_cell.angle_beta   90.00
_cell.angle_gamma   90.00
#
_symmetry.space_group_name_H-M   'P 1'
#
loop_
_entity.id
_entity.type
_entity.pdbx_description
1 polymer ?
#
loop_
_entity_poly.entity_id
_entity_poly.type
_entity_poly.pdbx_seq_one_letter_code
_entity_poly.pdbx_strand_id
1 'polypeptide(L)'
;MTWENALGKLIADTIEDLHSIMVHFPIALLVLLAAVTAYVVLRPGSGMLQTTWLLLVVGTIGAVAATVSGVVSHFPYEETDLHGVIENHQWWSVAATALFVAATIWRSISRRRGSDCGGSVSFLVVVAVGTGLLAMSGLTGGDLVFDHGINVRGVNPLLGR
;
A
#
# COMPACT_ATOMS: atom_id res chain seq x y z
N MET A 1 -4.24 29.38 22.85
CA MET A 1 -4.48 28.12 22.15
C MET A 1 -5.53 27.39 22.96
N THR A 2 -6.73 27.21 22.43
CA THR A 2 -7.79 26.50 23.16
C THR A 2 -7.47 24.98 23.16
N TRP A 3 -7.91 24.25 24.18
CA TRP A 3 -7.69 22.80 24.28
C TRP A 3 -8.27 22.04 23.07
N GLU A 4 -9.35 22.54 22.44
CA GLU A 4 -9.95 21.99 21.22
C GLU A 4 -9.00 22.06 20.02
N ASN A 5 -8.29 23.19 19.86
CA ASN A 5 -7.31 23.35 18.80
C ASN A 5 -6.07 22.46 19.03
N ALA A 6 -5.68 22.25 20.30
CA ALA A 6 -4.58 21.37 20.64
C ALA A 6 -4.92 19.88 20.38
N LEU A 7 -6.13 19.45 20.70
CA LEU A 7 -6.61 18.10 20.46
C LEU A 7 -6.78 17.83 18.96
N GLY A 8 -7.35 18.78 18.22
CA GLY A 8 -7.51 18.68 16.76
C GLY A 8 -6.15 18.54 16.04
N LYS A 9 -5.16 19.35 16.46
CA LYS A 9 -3.80 19.26 15.94
C LYS A 9 -3.15 17.90 16.28
N LEU A 10 -3.27 17.44 17.51
CA LEU A 10 -2.72 16.14 17.94
C LEU A 10 -3.32 14.97 17.13
N ILE A 11 -4.62 15.02 16.86
CA ILE A 11 -5.30 14.00 16.04
C ILE A 11 -4.79 14.04 14.60
N ALA A 12 -4.67 15.22 14.00
CA ALA A 12 -4.16 15.39 12.63
C ALA A 12 -2.72 14.89 12.51
N ASP A 13 -1.82 15.34 13.40
CA ASP A 13 -0.42 14.90 13.43
C ASP A 13 -0.31 13.38 13.62
N THR A 14 -1.19 12.77 14.45
CA THR A 14 -1.19 11.32 14.68
C THR A 14 -1.65 10.54 13.45
N ILE A 15 -2.64 11.04 12.70
CA ILE A 15 -3.14 10.39 11.49
C ILE A 15 -2.08 10.42 10.38
N GLU A 16 -1.37 11.53 10.21
CA GLU A 16 -0.28 11.65 9.24
C GLU A 16 0.89 10.71 9.57
N ASP A 17 1.32 10.66 10.81
CA ASP A 17 2.37 9.75 11.29
C ASP A 17 1.95 8.27 11.09
N LEU A 18 0.68 7.93 11.37
CA LEU A 18 0.15 6.58 11.21
C LEU A 18 0.20 6.10 9.75
N HIS A 19 -0.16 6.95 8.78
CA HIS A 19 -0.09 6.56 7.37
C HIS A 19 1.33 6.14 7.00
N SER A 20 2.33 6.96 7.31
CA SER A 20 3.74 6.68 7.01
C SER A 20 4.26 5.38 7.65
N ILE A 21 3.78 5.04 8.86
CA ILE A 21 4.14 3.78 9.53
C ILE A 21 3.40 2.60 8.89
N MET A 22 2.11 2.76 8.62
CA MET A 22 1.24 1.68 8.15
C MET A 22 1.62 1.16 6.76
N VAL A 23 2.12 2.02 5.86
CA VAL A 23 2.45 1.63 4.48
C VAL A 23 3.60 0.61 4.37
N HIS A 24 4.56 0.64 5.29
CA HIS A 24 5.73 -0.23 5.24
C HIS A 24 5.39 -1.71 5.40
N PHE A 25 4.39 -2.02 6.23
CA PHE A 25 4.00 -3.39 6.50
C PHE A 25 3.40 -4.10 5.27
N PRO A 26 2.37 -3.58 4.58
CA PRO A 26 1.85 -4.21 3.37
C PRO A 26 2.86 -4.23 2.23
N ILE A 27 3.71 -3.21 2.08
CA ILE A 27 4.76 -3.19 1.06
C ILE A 27 5.70 -4.39 1.26
N ALA A 28 6.22 -4.58 2.48
CA ALA A 28 7.11 -5.69 2.78
C ALA A 28 6.47 -7.06 2.51
N LEU A 29 5.21 -7.25 2.93
CA LEU A 29 4.47 -8.50 2.73
C LEU A 29 4.20 -8.80 1.26
N LEU A 30 3.80 -7.79 0.47
CA LEU A 30 3.45 -7.97 -0.94
C LEU A 30 4.69 -8.13 -1.82
N VAL A 31 5.81 -7.49 -1.49
CA VAL A 31 7.10 -7.76 -2.14
C VAL A 31 7.59 -9.18 -1.81
N LEU A 32 7.48 -9.60 -0.56
CA LEU A 32 7.81 -10.97 -0.15
C LEU A 32 6.87 -11.98 -0.83
N LEU A 33 5.59 -11.66 -1.00
CA LEU A 33 4.64 -12.48 -1.78
C LEU A 33 5.16 -12.74 -3.19
N ALA A 34 5.67 -11.71 -3.89
CA ALA A 34 6.19 -11.87 -5.24
C ALA A 34 7.36 -12.85 -5.27
N ALA A 35 8.33 -12.69 -4.36
CA ALA A 35 9.49 -13.58 -4.26
C ALA A 35 9.09 -15.03 -3.94
N VAL A 36 8.21 -15.23 -2.95
CA VAL A 36 7.75 -16.57 -2.56
C VAL A 36 6.88 -17.21 -3.64
N THR A 37 6.04 -16.42 -4.34
CA THR A 37 5.25 -16.92 -5.47
C THR A 37 6.15 -17.38 -6.62
N ALA A 38 7.18 -16.59 -6.97
CA ALA A 38 8.17 -16.99 -7.96
C ALA A 38 8.87 -18.30 -7.55
N TYR A 39 9.27 -18.43 -6.29
CA TYR A 39 9.86 -19.66 -5.78
C TYR A 39 8.91 -20.87 -5.89
N VAL A 40 7.62 -20.70 -5.54
CA VAL A 40 6.62 -21.79 -5.66
C VAL A 40 6.42 -22.22 -7.10
N VAL A 41 6.38 -21.28 -8.05
CA VAL A 41 6.26 -21.58 -9.48
C VAL A 41 7.49 -22.31 -10.01
N LEU A 42 8.69 -21.90 -9.61
CA LEU A 42 9.95 -22.52 -10.03
C LEU A 42 10.25 -23.86 -9.32
N ARG A 43 9.66 -24.11 -8.16
CA ARG A 43 9.83 -25.31 -7.34
C ARG A 43 8.47 -25.90 -6.93
N PRO A 44 7.75 -26.52 -7.87
CA PRO A 44 6.48 -27.18 -7.56
C PRO A 44 6.66 -28.21 -6.45
N GLY A 45 5.75 -28.22 -5.49
CA GLY A 45 5.83 -29.13 -4.33
C GLY A 45 6.68 -28.60 -3.16
N SER A 46 7.16 -27.35 -3.20
CA SER A 46 7.95 -26.71 -2.12
C SER A 46 7.23 -26.61 -0.75
N GLY A 47 5.92 -26.87 -0.69
CA GLY A 47 5.11 -26.73 0.53
C GLY A 47 4.77 -25.27 0.91
N MET A 48 5.28 -24.26 0.18
CA MET A 48 5.11 -22.83 0.51
C MET A 48 3.85 -22.19 -0.08
N LEU A 49 2.98 -22.95 -0.73
CA LEU A 49 1.75 -22.41 -1.34
C LEU A 49 0.83 -21.74 -0.31
N GLN A 50 0.76 -22.29 0.91
CA GLN A 50 -0.03 -21.68 2.00
C GLN A 50 0.59 -20.38 2.51
N THR A 51 1.91 -20.27 2.51
CA THR A 51 2.62 -19.03 2.87
C THR A 51 2.27 -17.90 1.89
N THR A 52 2.22 -18.18 0.58
CA THR A 52 1.79 -17.17 -0.41
C THR A 52 0.33 -16.74 -0.22
N TRP A 53 -0.54 -17.62 0.28
CA TRP A 53 -1.90 -17.26 0.62
C TRP A 53 -1.97 -16.29 1.81
N LEU A 54 -1.24 -16.60 2.87
CA LEU A 54 -1.18 -15.76 4.07
C LEU A 54 -0.62 -14.36 3.74
N LEU A 55 0.49 -14.30 3.00
CA LEU A 55 1.11 -13.05 2.57
C LEU A 55 0.16 -12.20 1.71
N LEU A 56 -0.57 -12.84 0.77
CA LEU A 56 -1.55 -12.17 -0.05
C LEU A 56 -2.67 -11.55 0.78
N VAL A 57 -3.31 -12.34 1.65
CA VAL A 57 -4.46 -11.87 2.44
C VAL A 57 -4.06 -10.76 3.41
N VAL A 58 -3.03 -10.99 4.21
CA VAL A 58 -2.59 -10.02 5.23
C VAL A 58 -2.01 -8.76 4.56
N GLY A 59 -1.21 -8.94 3.50
CA GLY A 59 -0.68 -7.82 2.71
C GLY A 59 -1.79 -6.99 2.06
N THR A 60 -2.82 -7.63 1.49
CA THR A 60 -3.96 -6.93 0.87
C THR A 60 -4.79 -6.17 1.91
N ILE A 61 -5.07 -6.76 3.08
CA ILE A 61 -5.77 -6.05 4.18
C ILE A 61 -4.96 -4.83 4.61
N GLY A 62 -3.65 -4.98 4.79
CA GLY A 62 -2.77 -3.86 5.12
C GLY A 62 -2.74 -2.78 4.03
N ALA A 63 -2.72 -3.18 2.74
CA ALA A 63 -2.75 -2.24 1.63
C ALA A 63 -4.06 -1.44 1.57
N VAL A 64 -5.20 -2.08 1.81
CA VAL A 64 -6.51 -1.39 1.91
C VAL A 64 -6.49 -0.38 3.05
N ALA A 65 -6.02 -0.76 4.24
CA ALA A 65 -5.93 0.13 5.38
C ALA A 65 -4.98 1.32 5.11
N ALA A 66 -3.82 1.07 4.49
CA ALA A 66 -2.88 2.11 4.10
C ALA A 66 -3.48 3.06 3.04
N THR A 67 -4.17 2.54 2.03
CA THR A 67 -4.83 3.37 1.01
C THR A 67 -5.92 4.25 1.62
N VAL A 68 -6.75 3.71 2.51
CA VAL A 68 -7.78 4.49 3.21
C VAL A 68 -7.15 5.59 4.07
N SER A 69 -6.10 5.28 4.83
CA SER A 69 -5.39 6.30 5.63
C SER A 69 -4.74 7.38 4.75
N GLY A 70 -4.20 7.00 3.57
CA GLY A 70 -3.63 7.94 2.61
C GLY A 70 -4.66 8.91 2.04
N VAL A 71 -5.86 8.42 1.69
CA VAL A 71 -6.97 9.29 1.25
C VAL A 71 -7.34 10.30 2.33
N VAL A 72 -7.43 9.86 3.59
CA VAL A 72 -7.74 10.77 4.71
C VAL A 72 -6.63 11.81 4.90
N SER A 73 -5.36 11.41 4.79
CA SER A 73 -4.21 12.32 4.90
C SER A 73 -4.10 13.32 3.74
N HIS A 74 -4.79 13.09 2.62
CA HIS A 74 -4.80 13.97 1.46
C HIS A 74 -5.66 15.23 1.67
N PHE A 75 -6.78 15.15 2.41
CA PHE A 75 -7.75 16.24 2.53
C PHE A 75 -7.14 17.62 2.86
N PRO A 76 -6.13 17.78 3.74
CA PRO A 76 -5.55 19.07 4.04
C PRO A 76 -4.85 19.73 2.85
N TYR A 77 -4.53 18.98 1.80
CA TYR A 77 -3.74 19.44 0.65
C TYR A 77 -4.59 19.71 -0.60
N GLU A 78 -5.91 19.47 -0.57
CA GLU A 78 -6.80 19.56 -1.75
C GLU A 78 -6.80 20.96 -2.40
N GLU A 79 -6.64 22.02 -1.61
CA GLU A 79 -6.61 23.42 -2.08
C GLU A 79 -5.18 23.99 -2.21
N THR A 80 -4.16 23.12 -2.27
CA THR A 80 -2.75 23.54 -2.36
C THR A 80 -2.13 23.18 -3.73
N ASP A 81 -0.99 23.80 -4.05
CA ASP A 81 -0.21 23.47 -5.24
C ASP A 81 0.34 22.01 -5.22
N LEU A 82 0.28 21.35 -4.06
CA LEU A 82 0.72 19.96 -3.88
C LEU A 82 -0.33 18.92 -4.26
N HIS A 83 -1.59 19.33 -4.49
CA HIS A 83 -2.69 18.44 -4.82
C HIS A 83 -2.35 17.45 -5.95
N GLY A 84 -1.85 17.95 -7.09
CA GLY A 84 -1.55 17.10 -8.24
C GLY A 84 -0.45 16.05 -8.00
N VAL A 85 0.54 16.37 -7.18
CA VAL A 85 1.63 15.44 -6.86
C VAL A 85 1.13 14.33 -5.94
N ILE A 86 0.32 14.70 -4.94
CA ILE A 86 -0.31 13.76 -4.00
C ILE A 86 -1.32 12.88 -4.72
N GLU A 87 -2.13 13.45 -5.63
CA GLU A 87 -3.09 12.71 -6.43
C GLU A 87 -2.40 11.64 -7.31
N ASN A 88 -1.25 11.97 -7.92
CA ASN A 88 -0.47 11.00 -8.69
C ASN A 88 -0.03 9.81 -7.82
N HIS A 89 0.52 10.05 -6.62
CA HIS A 89 0.85 8.99 -5.67
C HIS A 89 -0.39 8.16 -5.28
N GLN A 90 -1.51 8.82 -5.02
CA GLN A 90 -2.76 8.17 -4.64
C GLN A 90 -3.27 7.23 -5.74
N TRP A 91 -3.21 7.64 -7.01
CA TRP A 91 -3.62 6.79 -8.13
C TRP A 91 -2.81 5.51 -8.23
N TRP A 92 -1.47 5.57 -8.09
CA TRP A 92 -0.63 4.38 -8.07
C TRP A 92 -0.96 3.46 -6.90
N SER A 93 -1.20 4.03 -5.72
CA SER A 93 -1.57 3.28 -4.50
C SER A 93 -2.92 2.59 -4.64
N VAL A 94 -3.93 3.28 -5.17
CA VAL A 94 -5.27 2.73 -5.43
C VAL A 94 -5.20 1.63 -6.49
N ALA A 95 -4.46 1.84 -7.59
CA ALA A 95 -4.31 0.83 -8.64
C ALA A 95 -3.64 -0.45 -8.12
N ALA A 96 -2.56 -0.32 -7.34
CA ALA A 96 -1.89 -1.46 -6.71
C ALA A 96 -2.83 -2.21 -5.76
N THR A 97 -3.51 -1.49 -4.88
CA THR A 97 -4.45 -2.06 -3.91
C THR A 97 -5.61 -2.77 -4.61
N ALA A 98 -6.22 -2.16 -5.62
CA ALA A 98 -7.31 -2.77 -6.39
C ALA A 98 -6.87 -4.07 -7.07
N LEU A 99 -5.66 -4.11 -7.63
CA LEU A 99 -5.13 -5.33 -8.24
C LEU A 99 -4.90 -6.44 -7.21
N PHE A 100 -4.36 -6.15 -6.03
CA PHE A 100 -4.18 -7.15 -4.98
C PHE A 100 -5.51 -7.62 -4.38
N VAL A 101 -6.52 -6.75 -4.27
CA VAL A 101 -7.89 -7.15 -3.90
C VAL A 101 -8.47 -8.11 -4.95
N ALA A 102 -8.36 -7.78 -6.25
CA ALA A 102 -8.80 -8.64 -7.32
C ALA A 102 -8.07 -10.00 -7.34
N ALA A 103 -6.75 -10.00 -7.10
CA ALA A 103 -5.94 -11.22 -6.98
C ALA A 103 -6.39 -12.08 -5.79
N THR A 104 -6.71 -11.44 -4.65
CA THR A 104 -7.21 -12.13 -3.46
C THR A 104 -8.58 -12.78 -3.72
N ILE A 105 -9.48 -12.06 -4.37
CA ILE A 105 -10.80 -12.58 -4.76
C ILE A 105 -10.64 -13.75 -5.74
N TRP A 106 -9.86 -13.57 -6.80
CA TRP A 106 -9.61 -14.61 -7.79
C TRP A 106 -9.07 -15.88 -7.13
N ARG A 107 -8.03 -15.76 -6.31
CA ARG A 107 -7.45 -16.91 -5.63
C ARG A 107 -8.40 -17.53 -4.61
N SER A 108 -9.21 -16.74 -3.92
CA SER A 108 -10.26 -17.25 -3.01
C SER A 108 -11.26 -18.14 -3.74
N ILE A 109 -11.73 -17.70 -4.92
CA ILE A 109 -12.65 -18.45 -5.76
C ILE A 109 -11.98 -19.73 -6.26
N SER A 110 -10.74 -19.64 -6.74
CA SER A 110 -9.96 -20.79 -7.21
C SER A 110 -9.82 -21.86 -6.13
N ARG A 111 -9.46 -21.45 -4.91
CA ARG A 111 -9.35 -22.35 -3.74
C ARG A 111 -10.67 -23.03 -3.39
N ARG A 112 -11.79 -22.30 -3.40
CA ARG A 112 -13.14 -22.85 -3.15
C ARG A 112 -13.56 -23.87 -4.19
N ARG A 113 -13.04 -23.76 -5.42
CA ARG A 113 -13.28 -24.72 -6.51
C ARG A 113 -12.33 -25.93 -6.48
N GLY A 114 -11.49 -26.06 -5.45
CA GLY A 114 -10.55 -27.17 -5.29
C GLY A 114 -9.26 -27.03 -6.11
N SER A 115 -9.00 -25.88 -6.73
CA SER A 115 -7.80 -25.65 -7.57
C SER A 115 -7.16 -24.31 -7.19
N ASP A 116 -6.11 -24.35 -6.35
CA ASP A 116 -5.41 -23.12 -5.93
C ASP A 116 -4.50 -22.60 -7.06
N CYS A 117 -4.87 -21.44 -7.65
CA CYS A 117 -4.08 -20.80 -8.70
C CYS A 117 -2.76 -20.18 -8.22
N GLY A 118 -2.52 -20.12 -6.91
CA GLY A 118 -1.35 -19.44 -6.32
C GLY A 118 0.02 -20.01 -6.75
N GLY A 119 0.07 -21.22 -7.33
CA GLY A 119 1.27 -21.81 -7.92
C GLY A 119 1.33 -21.70 -9.45
N SER A 120 0.43 -20.96 -10.09
CA SER A 120 0.40 -20.80 -11.54
C SER A 120 1.25 -19.61 -12.02
N VAL A 121 1.77 -19.71 -13.25
CA VAL A 121 2.49 -18.61 -13.90
C VAL A 121 1.59 -17.38 -14.07
N SER A 122 0.30 -17.57 -14.40
CA SER A 122 -0.66 -16.47 -14.53
C SER A 122 -0.85 -15.70 -13.23
N PHE A 123 -0.89 -16.40 -12.09
CA PHE A 123 -0.94 -15.73 -10.78
C PHE A 123 0.36 -14.99 -10.48
N LEU A 124 1.53 -15.56 -10.79
CA LEU A 124 2.82 -14.90 -10.66
C LEU A 124 2.87 -13.58 -11.47
N VAL A 125 2.37 -13.60 -12.72
CA VAL A 125 2.31 -12.39 -13.56
C VAL A 125 1.46 -11.31 -12.90
N VAL A 126 0.28 -11.65 -12.37
CA VAL A 126 -0.59 -10.69 -11.67
C VAL A 126 0.11 -10.11 -10.44
N VAL A 127 0.76 -10.95 -9.64
CA VAL A 127 1.52 -10.49 -8.46
C VAL A 127 2.70 -9.61 -8.88
N ALA A 128 3.42 -9.94 -9.95
CA ALA A 128 4.53 -9.15 -10.45
C ALA A 128 4.07 -7.76 -10.93
N VAL A 129 2.96 -7.69 -11.67
CA VAL A 129 2.35 -6.41 -12.08
C VAL A 129 1.94 -5.58 -10.86
N GLY A 130 1.28 -6.22 -9.88
CA GLY A 130 0.88 -5.54 -8.64
C GLY A 130 2.08 -4.99 -7.85
N THR A 131 3.17 -5.75 -7.80
CA THR A 131 4.43 -5.32 -7.17
C THR A 131 5.07 -4.15 -7.95
N GLY A 132 4.98 -4.14 -9.28
CA GLY A 132 5.41 -3.01 -10.10
C GLY A 132 4.61 -1.73 -9.81
N LEU A 133 3.28 -1.83 -9.72
CA LEU A 133 2.41 -0.70 -9.33
C LEU A 133 2.75 -0.21 -7.91
N LEU A 134 3.02 -1.14 -6.99
CA LEU A 134 3.43 -0.82 -5.63
C LEU A 134 4.79 -0.09 -5.59
N ALA A 135 5.73 -0.47 -6.46
CA ALA A 135 7.00 0.23 -6.62
C ALA A 135 6.81 1.66 -7.13
N MET A 136 5.90 1.87 -8.11
CA MET A 136 5.56 3.22 -8.58
C MET A 136 4.93 4.08 -7.48
N SER A 137 4.04 3.50 -6.68
CA SER A 137 3.50 4.15 -5.48
C SER A 137 4.61 4.51 -4.49
N GLY A 138 5.58 3.62 -4.26
CA GLY A 138 6.71 3.88 -3.38
C GLY A 138 7.61 5.01 -3.88
N LEU A 139 7.92 5.06 -5.18
CA LEU A 139 8.71 6.13 -5.81
C LEU A 139 8.01 7.48 -5.66
N THR A 140 6.75 7.58 -6.09
CA THR A 140 5.98 8.82 -5.98
C THR A 140 5.75 9.24 -4.52
N GLY A 141 5.60 8.30 -3.58
CA GLY A 141 5.55 8.59 -2.15
C GLY A 141 6.88 9.09 -1.59
N GLY A 142 8.00 8.58 -2.11
CA GLY A 142 9.34 9.11 -1.82
C GLY A 142 9.49 10.56 -2.27
N ASP A 143 9.06 10.91 -3.49
CA ASP A 143 9.09 12.27 -4.03
C ASP A 143 8.31 13.25 -3.14
N LEU A 144 7.13 12.82 -2.58
CA LEU A 144 6.37 13.63 -1.64
C LEU A 144 7.18 14.00 -0.38
N VAL A 145 7.99 13.08 0.12
CA VAL A 145 8.81 13.30 1.32
C VAL A 145 10.08 14.09 0.98
N PHE A 146 10.83 13.65 -0.04
CA PHE A 146 12.17 14.19 -0.31
C PHE A 146 12.15 15.51 -1.07
N ASP A 147 11.22 15.68 -2.03
CA ASP A 147 11.16 16.86 -2.88
C ASP A 147 10.20 17.92 -2.32
N HIS A 148 9.14 17.49 -1.63
CA HIS A 148 8.06 18.37 -1.16
C HIS A 148 7.99 18.49 0.37
N GLY A 149 8.77 17.72 1.12
CA GLY A 149 8.82 17.76 2.59
C GLY A 149 7.51 17.37 3.27
N ILE A 150 6.61 16.66 2.59
CA ILE A 150 5.33 16.21 3.16
C ILE A 150 5.63 15.23 4.30
N ASN A 151 4.97 15.39 5.44
CA ASN A 151 5.18 14.66 6.69
C ASN A 151 6.57 14.85 7.33
N VAL A 152 7.36 15.84 6.89
CA VAL A 152 8.62 16.20 7.52
C VAL A 152 8.38 17.38 8.47
N ARG A 153 8.53 17.14 9.77
CA ARG A 153 8.32 18.17 10.80
C ARG A 153 9.27 19.35 10.60
N GLY A 154 8.73 20.57 10.58
CA GLY A 154 9.48 21.81 10.37
C GLY A 154 9.81 22.14 8.91
N VAL A 155 9.44 21.27 7.96
CA VAL A 155 9.63 21.49 6.52
C VAL A 155 8.28 21.49 5.79
N ASN A 156 7.33 20.66 6.22
CA ASN A 156 6.01 20.57 5.62
C ASN A 156 5.31 21.96 5.62
N PRO A 157 4.89 22.47 4.44
CA PRO A 157 4.26 23.79 4.31
C PRO A 157 3.01 23.97 5.17
N LEU A 158 2.31 22.88 5.50
CA LEU A 158 1.11 22.91 6.35
C LEU A 158 1.41 22.74 7.84
N LEU A 159 2.52 22.08 8.21
CA LEU A 159 2.92 21.83 9.60
C LEU A 159 3.90 22.88 10.15
N GLY A 160 4.50 23.69 9.28
CA GLY A 160 5.49 24.74 9.63
C GLY A 160 4.87 26.07 10.06
N ARG A 161 3.55 26.14 10.33
CA ARG A 161 2.86 27.36 10.77
C ARG A 161 2.42 27.29 12.23
#